data_0c30518895ef66851e704bea6168612b
#
_entry.id   0c30518895ef66851e704bea6168612b
#
_cell.length_a   1.000
_cell.length_b   1.000
_cell.length_c   1.000
_cell.angle_alpha   90.00
_cell.angle_beta   90.00
_cell.angle_gamma   90.00
#
_symmetry.space_group_name_H-M   'P 1'
#
loop_
_entity.id
_entity.type
_entity.pdbx_description
1 polymer ?
#
loop_
_entity_poly.entity_id
_entity_poly.type
_entity_poly.pdbx_seq_one_letter_code
_entity_poly.pdbx_strand_id
1 'polypeptide(L)'
;VDFGKEISGWVRLVNVSAPSGHKIDLKFNANEYSGDNTYIFSGKGKENYAPRFNWFVFSGVEIVNWYGELKPENILAEAVNTDVPESAEFETSSLLFNQINEIWKRSQKDNMHGGLASDCPHRERSGYTGDGQVACVTVMHNFDAKAFYQKWITDMRDAQNPETGYVPNGAPWQPGCGGGVAWGAAICIMPWEFYQHYGSKDMLTDNYEAMKGYIRYMQTWVDHEGIMFSKRTGNDGKILKWFNLGDWVAPGQLPPDDMVHTFYFWRCADITAKVAKITGHMEESADYAAMAE
;
A
#
# COMPACT_ATOMS: atom_id res chain seq x y z
N VAL A 1 -26.33 -15.48 1.54
CA VAL A 1 -26.61 -14.29 0.71
C VAL A 1 -25.40 -14.07 -0.19
N ASP A 2 -25.65 -13.91 -1.48
CA ASP A 2 -24.66 -13.55 -2.48
C ASP A 2 -24.92 -12.09 -2.91
N PHE A 3 -23.90 -11.24 -2.90
CA PHE A 3 -23.98 -9.84 -3.28
C PHE A 3 -23.57 -9.59 -4.74
N GLY A 4 -23.14 -10.63 -5.46
CA GLY A 4 -22.81 -10.61 -6.88
C GLY A 4 -21.50 -9.90 -7.25
N LYS A 5 -20.84 -9.23 -6.30
CA LYS A 5 -19.53 -8.59 -6.48
C LYS A 5 -18.70 -8.75 -5.22
N GLU A 6 -17.40 -8.99 -5.42
CA GLU A 6 -16.45 -8.93 -4.32
C GLU A 6 -16.15 -7.47 -3.93
N ILE A 7 -16.16 -7.19 -2.65
CA ILE A 7 -15.86 -5.90 -2.06
C ILE A 7 -14.96 -6.06 -0.84
N SER A 8 -14.22 -5.02 -0.51
CA SER A 8 -13.59 -4.83 0.79
C SER A 8 -14.55 -4.04 1.68
N GLY A 9 -15.06 -4.64 2.76
CA GLY A 9 -16.07 -3.99 3.58
C GLY A 9 -16.70 -4.86 4.65
N TRP A 10 -17.95 -4.58 4.96
CA TRP A 10 -18.73 -5.30 5.97
C TRP A 10 -20.19 -5.49 5.58
N VAL A 11 -20.89 -6.29 6.38
CA VAL A 11 -22.36 -6.41 6.31
C VAL A 11 -22.99 -5.51 7.35
N ARG A 12 -23.97 -4.72 6.92
CA ARG A 12 -24.89 -3.98 7.80
C ARG A 12 -26.20 -4.74 7.94
N LEU A 13 -26.63 -4.93 9.18
CA LEU A 13 -27.98 -5.37 9.51
C LEU A 13 -28.89 -4.14 9.69
N VAL A 14 -30.07 -4.17 9.08
CA VAL A 14 -31.01 -3.04 9.09
C VAL A 14 -32.40 -3.48 9.55
N ASN A 15 -32.95 -2.79 10.55
CA ASN A 15 -34.28 -3.03 11.08
C ASN A 15 -34.57 -4.52 11.46
N VAL A 16 -33.57 -5.19 12.00
CA VAL A 16 -33.65 -6.58 12.42
C VAL A 16 -34.15 -6.70 13.85
N SER A 17 -34.86 -7.77 14.19
CA SER A 17 -35.34 -8.00 15.55
C SER A 17 -35.32 -9.48 15.91
N ALA A 18 -34.97 -9.76 17.17
CA ALA A 18 -35.02 -11.09 17.77
C ALA A 18 -35.19 -10.97 19.30
N PRO A 19 -35.49 -12.04 20.02
CA PRO A 19 -35.49 -12.04 21.47
C PRO A 19 -34.13 -11.63 22.06
N SER A 20 -34.18 -11.03 23.28
CA SER A 20 -32.94 -10.64 23.98
C SER A 20 -32.02 -11.85 24.17
N GLY A 21 -30.74 -11.66 23.86
CA GLY A 21 -29.72 -12.70 23.94
C GLY A 21 -29.68 -13.64 22.75
N HIS A 22 -30.60 -13.53 21.78
CA HIS A 22 -30.52 -14.30 20.54
C HIS A 22 -29.23 -13.91 19.79
N LYS A 23 -28.54 -14.93 19.25
CA LYS A 23 -27.24 -14.78 18.65
C LYS A 23 -27.27 -15.23 17.20
N ILE A 24 -26.76 -14.41 16.30
CA ILE A 24 -26.51 -14.77 14.91
C ILE A 24 -25.03 -14.65 14.61
N ASP A 25 -24.53 -15.51 13.73
CA ASP A 25 -23.17 -15.46 13.22
C ASP A 25 -23.20 -15.13 11.72
N LEU A 26 -22.38 -14.19 11.31
CA LEU A 26 -22.15 -13.80 9.92
C LEU A 26 -20.81 -14.36 9.51
N LYS A 27 -20.83 -15.40 8.65
CA LYS A 27 -19.64 -16.07 8.12
C LYS A 27 -19.37 -15.59 6.71
N PHE A 28 -18.28 -14.91 6.52
CA PHE A 28 -17.92 -14.37 5.22
C PHE A 28 -17.25 -15.44 4.36
N ASN A 29 -17.57 -15.49 3.06
CA ASN A 29 -16.87 -16.31 2.07
C ASN A 29 -15.51 -15.70 1.68
N ALA A 30 -14.84 -15.11 2.66
CA ALA A 30 -13.54 -14.45 2.49
C ALA A 30 -12.44 -15.49 2.28
N ASN A 31 -11.51 -15.18 1.39
CA ASN A 31 -10.27 -15.94 1.25
C ASN A 31 -9.40 -15.70 2.51
N GLU A 32 -8.42 -16.49 2.78
CA GLU A 32 -7.36 -16.54 3.80
C GLU A 32 -7.62 -15.89 5.17
N TYR A 33 -8.18 -14.69 5.27
CA TYR A 33 -8.65 -14.08 6.52
C TYR A 33 -10.17 -14.24 6.65
N SER A 34 -10.58 -15.49 6.83
CA SER A 34 -11.94 -15.76 7.26
C SER A 34 -12.11 -15.31 8.71
N GLY A 35 -12.99 -14.41 8.94
CA GLY A 35 -13.46 -14.04 10.26
C GLY A 35 -14.96 -14.06 10.27
N ASP A 36 -15.51 -14.33 11.45
CA ASP A 36 -16.95 -14.30 11.64
C ASP A 36 -17.30 -13.07 12.48
N ASN A 37 -18.39 -12.41 12.16
CA ASN A 37 -19.00 -11.43 13.04
C ASN A 37 -20.17 -12.07 13.76
N THR A 38 -20.20 -11.95 15.07
CA THR A 38 -21.32 -12.35 15.89
C THR A 38 -22.11 -11.14 16.34
N TYR A 39 -23.42 -11.16 16.16
CA TYR A 39 -24.31 -10.16 16.70
C TYR A 39 -25.27 -10.76 17.72
N ILE A 40 -25.39 -10.12 18.90
CA ILE A 40 -26.29 -10.54 19.99
C ILE A 40 -27.38 -9.49 20.15
N PHE A 41 -28.62 -9.88 19.95
CA PHE A 41 -29.76 -9.00 20.02
C PHE A 41 -30.05 -8.52 21.45
N SER A 42 -30.39 -7.25 21.59
CA SER A 42 -30.84 -6.68 22.85
C SER A 42 -32.31 -7.02 23.19
N GLY A 43 -33.10 -7.35 22.16
CA GLY A 43 -34.54 -7.61 22.29
C GLY A 43 -35.41 -6.37 22.47
N LYS A 44 -34.86 -5.20 22.20
CA LYS A 44 -35.59 -3.89 22.39
C LYS A 44 -36.32 -3.39 21.13
N GLY A 45 -36.71 -4.32 20.25
CA GLY A 45 -37.41 -3.96 19.01
C GLY A 45 -36.47 -4.06 17.78
N LYS A 46 -36.64 -3.12 16.83
CA LYS A 46 -35.82 -3.10 15.62
C LYS A 46 -34.43 -2.56 15.91
N GLU A 47 -33.42 -3.30 15.52
CA GLU A 47 -32.01 -3.00 15.74
C GLU A 47 -31.27 -2.83 14.41
N ASN A 48 -30.20 -2.02 14.42
CA ASN A 48 -29.27 -1.87 13.33
C ASN A 48 -27.86 -2.20 13.83
N TYR A 49 -27.07 -2.86 13.01
CA TYR A 49 -25.69 -3.21 13.36
C TYR A 49 -24.78 -3.08 12.16
N ALA A 50 -23.61 -2.54 12.37
CA ALA A 50 -22.44 -2.69 11.49
C ALA A 50 -21.19 -2.74 12.35
N PRO A 51 -20.18 -3.53 12.00
CA PRO A 51 -18.90 -3.50 12.70
C PRO A 51 -18.24 -2.13 12.56
N ARG A 52 -17.27 -1.81 13.45
CA ARG A 52 -16.55 -0.53 13.43
C ARG A 52 -15.06 -0.67 13.10
N PHE A 53 -14.46 -1.81 13.45
CA PHE A 53 -13.02 -2.02 13.44
C PHE A 53 -12.61 -3.26 12.67
N ASN A 54 -13.56 -3.92 12.01
CA ASN A 54 -13.32 -5.13 11.27
C ASN A 54 -14.01 -5.07 9.89
N TRP A 55 -13.30 -5.48 8.88
CA TRP A 55 -13.79 -5.57 7.51
C TRP A 55 -13.18 -6.81 6.84
N PHE A 56 -13.83 -7.30 5.79
CA PHE A 56 -13.44 -8.48 5.04
C PHE A 56 -13.49 -8.20 3.54
N VAL A 57 -12.79 -9.03 2.77
CA VAL A 57 -12.98 -9.09 1.31
C VAL A 57 -13.91 -10.25 1.03
N PHE A 58 -15.10 -9.98 0.52
CA PHE A 58 -16.13 -10.99 0.34
C PHE A 58 -17.09 -10.63 -0.79
N SER A 59 -17.71 -11.66 -1.38
CA SER A 59 -18.84 -11.52 -2.29
C SER A 59 -20.14 -12.05 -1.70
N GLY A 60 -20.08 -12.75 -0.59
CA GLY A 60 -21.23 -13.33 0.07
C GLY A 60 -21.03 -13.58 1.55
N VAL A 61 -22.14 -13.85 2.24
CA VAL A 61 -22.18 -14.18 3.66
C VAL A 61 -23.15 -15.31 3.94
N GLU A 62 -22.73 -16.30 4.74
CA GLU A 62 -23.62 -17.26 5.38
C GLU A 62 -24.09 -16.69 6.71
N ILE A 63 -25.41 -16.72 6.94
CA ILE A 63 -26.00 -16.22 8.18
C ILE A 63 -26.52 -17.43 8.95
N VAL A 64 -25.95 -17.64 10.11
CA VAL A 64 -26.32 -18.75 10.98
C VAL A 64 -27.27 -18.28 12.08
N ASN A 65 -28.29 -19.07 12.38
CA ASN A 65 -29.32 -18.79 13.41
C ASN A 65 -30.16 -17.53 13.15
N TRP A 66 -30.45 -17.19 11.90
CA TRP A 66 -31.36 -16.09 11.61
C TRP A 66 -32.74 -16.30 12.27
N TYR A 67 -33.29 -15.21 12.81
CA TYR A 67 -34.60 -15.25 13.49
C TYR A 67 -35.69 -14.65 12.59
N GLY A 68 -36.73 -15.45 12.29
CA GLY A 68 -37.83 -15.05 11.43
C GLY A 68 -37.50 -15.14 9.93
N GLU A 69 -38.21 -14.36 9.12
CA GLU A 69 -38.01 -14.29 7.68
C GLU A 69 -36.89 -13.32 7.33
N LEU A 70 -35.92 -13.77 6.54
CA LEU A 70 -34.86 -12.91 6.01
C LEU A 70 -35.36 -12.17 4.78
N LYS A 71 -35.29 -10.84 4.79
CA LYS A 71 -35.65 -9.99 3.66
C LYS A 71 -34.43 -9.26 3.11
N PRO A 72 -34.38 -9.00 1.79
CA PRO A 72 -33.24 -8.32 1.18
C PRO A 72 -32.88 -6.98 1.84
N GLU A 73 -33.87 -6.21 2.28
CA GLU A 73 -33.69 -4.94 2.95
C GLU A 73 -33.07 -5.03 4.36
N ASN A 74 -32.98 -6.21 4.92
CA ASN A 74 -32.40 -6.44 6.24
C ASN A 74 -30.87 -6.53 6.23
N ILE A 75 -30.27 -6.73 5.04
CA ILE A 75 -28.84 -6.99 4.89
C ILE A 75 -28.29 -6.19 3.73
N LEU A 76 -27.29 -5.37 4.03
CA LEU A 76 -26.56 -4.58 3.05
C LEU A 76 -25.07 -4.94 3.12
N ALA A 77 -24.44 -5.16 1.98
CA ALA A 77 -22.99 -5.16 1.87
C ALA A 77 -22.53 -3.71 1.64
N GLU A 78 -21.64 -3.24 2.50
CA GLU A 78 -21.09 -1.89 2.40
C GLU A 78 -19.60 -1.97 2.10
N ALA A 79 -19.18 -1.40 0.96
CA ALA A 79 -17.78 -1.19 0.67
C ALA A 79 -17.22 -0.12 1.61
N VAL A 80 -16.04 -0.39 2.15
CA VAL A 80 -15.36 0.49 3.11
C VAL A 80 -13.94 0.74 2.62
N ASN A 81 -13.58 1.99 2.47
CA ASN A 81 -12.24 2.41 2.07
C ASN A 81 -11.93 3.79 2.62
N THR A 82 -10.67 4.23 2.49
CA THR A 82 -10.31 5.62 2.72
C THR A 82 -11.06 6.50 1.72
N ASP A 83 -11.69 7.57 2.20
CA ASP A 83 -12.45 8.50 1.36
C ASP A 83 -11.50 9.33 0.49
N VAL A 84 -11.21 8.81 -0.69
CA VAL A 84 -10.41 9.45 -1.74
C VAL A 84 -11.28 9.56 -2.98
N PRO A 85 -11.79 10.77 -3.31
CA PRO A 85 -12.72 10.93 -4.43
C PRO A 85 -12.02 10.70 -5.79
N GLU A 86 -12.77 10.18 -6.74
CA GLU A 86 -12.31 10.10 -8.12
C GLU A 86 -12.21 11.52 -8.70
N SER A 87 -11.09 11.83 -9.37
CA SER A 87 -10.79 13.15 -9.93
C SER A 87 -10.64 13.14 -11.44
N ALA A 88 -10.72 11.97 -12.08
CA ALA A 88 -10.59 11.83 -13.52
C ALA A 88 -11.68 10.93 -14.12
N GLU A 89 -12.06 11.27 -15.33
CA GLU A 89 -12.90 10.43 -16.20
C GLU A 89 -12.04 9.81 -17.29
N PHE A 90 -12.27 8.54 -17.57
CA PHE A 90 -11.58 7.81 -18.62
C PHE A 90 -12.60 7.10 -19.52
N GLU A 91 -12.64 7.50 -20.78
CA GLU A 91 -13.48 6.89 -21.78
C GLU A 91 -12.73 6.71 -23.11
N THR A 92 -12.86 5.54 -23.71
CA THR A 92 -12.30 5.22 -25.02
C THR A 92 -13.33 4.50 -25.87
N SER A 93 -13.07 4.38 -27.18
CA SER A 93 -13.89 3.56 -28.09
C SER A 93 -13.78 2.04 -27.81
N SER A 94 -12.82 1.60 -27.00
CA SER A 94 -12.63 0.21 -26.63
C SER A 94 -13.29 -0.11 -25.30
N LEU A 95 -14.33 -0.93 -25.32
CA LEU A 95 -14.98 -1.41 -24.10
C LEU A 95 -14.00 -2.10 -23.16
N LEU A 96 -13.02 -2.86 -23.69
CA LEU A 96 -12.02 -3.55 -22.89
C LEU A 96 -11.17 -2.58 -22.04
N PHE A 97 -10.67 -1.48 -22.63
CA PHE A 97 -9.87 -0.52 -21.88
C PHE A 97 -10.70 0.21 -20.82
N ASN A 98 -11.96 0.53 -21.13
CA ASN A 98 -12.85 1.14 -20.15
C ASN A 98 -13.11 0.19 -18.98
N GLN A 99 -13.34 -1.11 -19.23
CA GLN A 99 -13.49 -2.12 -18.19
C GLN A 99 -12.22 -2.32 -17.36
N ILE A 100 -11.04 -2.31 -17.97
CA ILE A 100 -9.76 -2.41 -17.26
C ILE A 100 -9.61 -1.25 -16.28
N ASN A 101 -9.91 -0.01 -16.73
CA ASN A 101 -9.83 1.15 -15.84
C ASN A 101 -10.79 1.05 -14.65
N GLU A 102 -12.04 0.63 -14.88
CA GLU A 102 -13.04 0.47 -13.83
C GLU A 102 -12.65 -0.64 -12.82
N ILE A 103 -12.14 -1.78 -13.30
CA ILE A 103 -11.64 -2.86 -12.44
C ILE A 103 -10.46 -2.36 -11.61
N TRP A 104 -9.52 -1.64 -12.24
CA TRP A 104 -8.35 -1.09 -11.55
C TRP A 104 -8.76 -0.11 -10.45
N LYS A 105 -9.65 0.85 -10.73
CA LYS A 105 -10.12 1.82 -9.73
C LYS A 105 -10.79 1.12 -8.54
N ARG A 106 -11.61 0.10 -8.80
CA ARG A 106 -12.27 -0.68 -7.74
C ARG A 106 -11.25 -1.45 -6.90
N SER A 107 -10.32 -2.17 -7.53
CA SER A 107 -9.26 -2.89 -6.83
C SER A 107 -8.39 -1.95 -5.99
N GLN A 108 -8.10 -0.75 -6.51
CA GLN A 108 -7.34 0.25 -5.77
C GLN A 108 -8.11 0.71 -4.51
N LYS A 109 -9.43 1.00 -4.62
CA LYS A 109 -10.27 1.37 -3.47
C LYS A 109 -10.33 0.24 -2.44
N ASP A 110 -10.45 -1.01 -2.88
CA ASP A 110 -10.46 -2.18 -2.00
C ASP A 110 -9.16 -2.36 -1.21
N ASN A 111 -8.05 -1.76 -1.67
CA ASN A 111 -6.76 -1.74 -0.99
C ASN A 111 -6.52 -0.49 -0.13
N MET A 112 -7.35 0.55 -0.22
CA MET A 112 -7.12 1.82 0.46
C MET A 112 -7.85 1.89 1.81
N HIS A 113 -7.16 1.59 2.90
CA HIS A 113 -7.71 1.63 4.26
C HIS A 113 -6.77 2.36 5.22
N GLY A 114 -7.33 3.19 6.10
CA GLY A 114 -6.54 3.86 7.14
C GLY A 114 -5.50 4.86 6.61
N GLY A 115 -5.67 5.37 5.38
CA GLY A 115 -4.77 6.35 4.78
C GLY A 115 -3.47 5.76 4.22
N LEU A 116 -3.50 4.49 3.86
CA LEU A 116 -2.46 3.78 3.11
C LEU A 116 -3.11 2.84 2.08
N ALA A 117 -2.35 2.37 1.10
CA ALA A 117 -2.76 1.28 0.25
C ALA A 117 -2.03 -0.01 0.67
N SER A 118 -2.78 -1.09 0.84
CA SER A 118 -2.21 -2.40 1.12
C SER A 118 -1.78 -3.09 -0.18
N ASP A 119 -0.91 -4.08 -0.04
CA ASP A 119 -0.55 -5.02 -1.12
C ASP A 119 -1.74 -5.86 -1.56
N CYS A 120 -2.48 -6.39 -0.58
CA CYS A 120 -3.68 -7.19 -0.79
C CYS A 120 -4.66 -7.05 0.38
N PRO A 121 -5.95 -6.75 0.12
CA PRO A 121 -6.93 -6.49 1.18
C PRO A 121 -7.44 -7.77 1.86
N HIS A 122 -7.24 -8.91 1.22
CA HIS A 122 -7.75 -10.21 1.68
C HIS A 122 -6.74 -11.04 2.49
N ARG A 123 -5.48 -10.61 2.61
CA ARG A 123 -4.41 -11.34 3.28
C ARG A 123 -3.66 -10.47 4.28
N GLU A 124 -2.52 -9.90 3.91
CA GLU A 124 -1.62 -9.23 4.85
C GLU A 124 -2.11 -7.84 5.28
N ARG A 125 -2.81 -7.13 4.41
CA ARG A 125 -3.35 -5.78 4.66
C ARG A 125 -2.29 -4.77 5.09
N SER A 126 -1.06 -5.01 4.65
CA SER A 126 0.10 -4.22 5.02
C SER A 126 0.35 -3.11 4.03
N GLY A 127 0.73 -1.93 4.52
CA GLY A 127 1.11 -0.79 3.69
C GLY A 127 2.49 -0.95 3.09
N TYR A 128 2.68 -1.95 2.23
CA TYR A 128 3.96 -2.16 1.55
C TYR A 128 4.25 -1.02 0.58
N THR A 129 5.40 -0.39 0.78
CA THR A 129 5.77 0.84 0.07
C THR A 129 6.19 0.60 -1.37
N GLY A 130 6.67 -0.62 -1.68
CA GLY A 130 6.95 -1.05 -3.05
C GLY A 130 5.69 -1.06 -3.91
N ASP A 131 4.61 -1.66 -3.39
CA ASP A 131 3.29 -1.68 -4.02
C ASP A 131 2.74 -0.27 -4.17
N GLY A 132 2.89 0.53 -3.11
CA GLY A 132 2.50 1.93 -3.13
C GLY A 132 3.22 2.75 -4.18
N GLN A 133 4.52 2.58 -4.34
CA GLN A 133 5.31 3.36 -5.29
C GLN A 133 5.02 3.02 -6.76
N VAL A 134 4.75 1.75 -7.08
CA VAL A 134 4.41 1.37 -8.47
C VAL A 134 3.01 1.80 -8.86
N ALA A 135 2.08 1.89 -7.89
CA ALA A 135 0.71 2.34 -8.13
C ALA A 135 0.53 3.87 -8.07
N CYS A 136 1.43 4.61 -7.41
CA CYS A 136 1.19 6.00 -6.99
C CYS A 136 0.83 6.94 -8.16
N VAL A 137 1.51 6.84 -9.29
CA VAL A 137 1.24 7.69 -10.48
C VAL A 137 -0.17 7.45 -10.99
N THR A 138 -0.58 6.19 -11.13
CA THR A 138 -1.92 5.83 -11.60
C THR A 138 -3.00 6.26 -10.59
N VAL A 139 -2.71 6.15 -9.29
CA VAL A 139 -3.63 6.65 -8.24
C VAL A 139 -3.80 8.16 -8.35
N MET A 140 -2.72 8.93 -8.44
CA MET A 140 -2.77 10.40 -8.53
C MET A 140 -3.48 10.87 -9.80
N HIS A 141 -3.44 10.09 -10.89
CA HIS A 141 -4.18 10.41 -12.11
C HIS A 141 -5.68 10.14 -12.02
N ASN A 142 -6.11 9.17 -11.22
CA ASN A 142 -7.52 8.76 -11.14
C ASN A 142 -8.26 9.35 -9.94
N PHE A 143 -7.53 9.74 -8.89
CA PHE A 143 -8.12 10.17 -7.62
C PHE A 143 -7.52 11.49 -7.12
N ASP A 144 -8.29 12.28 -6.39
CA ASP A 144 -7.75 13.39 -5.59
C ASP A 144 -7.04 12.83 -4.35
N ALA A 145 -5.86 12.27 -4.61
CA ALA A 145 -5.08 11.53 -3.61
C ALA A 145 -4.03 12.40 -2.88
N LYS A 146 -4.11 13.73 -3.00
CA LYS A 146 -3.10 14.63 -2.42
C LYS A 146 -2.90 14.42 -0.93
N ALA A 147 -3.97 14.51 -0.14
CA ALA A 147 -3.90 14.34 1.32
C ALA A 147 -3.52 12.90 1.71
N PHE A 148 -3.99 11.91 0.94
CA PHE A 148 -3.64 10.51 1.13
C PHE A 148 -2.13 10.26 1.02
N TYR A 149 -1.48 10.74 -0.04
CA TYR A 149 -0.04 10.58 -0.22
C TYR A 149 0.79 11.47 0.69
N GLN A 150 0.33 12.68 1.04
CA GLN A 150 1.01 13.50 2.04
C GLN A 150 1.13 12.75 3.38
N LYS A 151 0.05 12.12 3.82
CA LYS A 151 0.06 11.29 5.04
C LYS A 151 0.99 10.10 4.90
N TRP A 152 0.87 9.31 3.83
CA TRP A 152 1.62 8.06 3.70
C TRP A 152 3.13 8.28 3.49
N ILE A 153 3.53 9.32 2.75
CA ILE A 153 4.92 9.73 2.62
C ILE A 153 5.49 10.17 3.98
N THR A 154 4.69 10.84 4.82
CA THR A 154 5.09 11.18 6.19
C THR A 154 5.30 9.90 7.02
N ASP A 155 4.41 8.92 6.95
CA ASP A 155 4.58 7.64 7.64
C ASP A 155 5.87 6.92 7.23
N MET A 156 6.25 6.96 5.94
CA MET A 156 7.52 6.38 5.47
C MET A 156 8.73 7.07 6.09
N ARG A 157 8.71 8.41 6.15
CA ARG A 157 9.77 9.20 6.79
C ARG A 157 9.86 8.88 8.28
N ASP A 158 8.74 8.78 8.97
CA ASP A 158 8.68 8.44 10.40
C ASP A 158 9.13 7.00 10.69
N ALA A 159 8.96 6.08 9.73
CA ALA A 159 9.43 4.71 9.81
C ALA A 159 10.92 4.53 9.49
N GLN A 160 11.56 5.52 8.87
CA GLN A 160 12.99 5.48 8.55
C GLN A 160 13.85 5.46 9.81
N ASN A 161 14.85 4.58 9.85
CA ASN A 161 15.83 4.58 10.93
C ASN A 161 16.74 5.84 10.82
N PRO A 162 16.74 6.73 11.81
CA PRO A 162 17.46 8.00 11.72
C PRO A 162 18.99 7.86 11.74
N GLU A 163 19.51 6.78 12.32
CA GLU A 163 20.96 6.54 12.41
C GLU A 163 21.53 5.94 11.13
N THR A 164 20.85 4.92 10.60
CA THR A 164 21.34 4.16 9.45
C THR A 164 20.78 4.64 8.12
N GLY A 165 19.64 5.32 8.11
CA GLY A 165 18.89 5.67 6.91
C GLY A 165 18.06 4.50 6.33
N TYR A 166 18.07 3.33 6.96
CA TYR A 166 17.26 2.17 6.56
C TYR A 166 15.78 2.51 6.50
N VAL A 167 15.09 2.06 5.44
CA VAL A 167 13.65 2.19 5.26
C VAL A 167 13.04 0.79 5.21
N PRO A 168 12.05 0.48 6.05
CA PRO A 168 11.38 -0.82 6.03
C PRO A 168 10.48 -0.98 4.80
N ASN A 169 10.10 -2.23 4.47
CA ASN A 169 9.19 -2.52 3.36
C ASN A 169 7.79 -1.92 3.54
N GLY A 170 7.38 -1.68 4.76
CA GLY A 170 6.04 -1.19 5.09
C GLY A 170 6.04 0.07 5.94
N ALA A 171 5.10 0.96 5.69
CA ALA A 171 4.83 2.16 6.48
C ALA A 171 3.31 2.35 6.66
N PRO A 172 2.84 2.69 7.87
CA PRO A 172 3.59 2.81 9.13
C PRO A 172 4.41 1.57 9.45
N TRP A 173 5.52 1.71 10.17
CA TRP A 173 6.44 0.60 10.41
C TRP A 173 5.74 -0.60 11.08
N GLN A 174 5.97 -1.78 10.51
CA GLN A 174 5.48 -3.06 11.01
C GLN A 174 6.68 -3.96 11.32
N PRO A 175 6.80 -4.50 12.54
CA PRO A 175 7.89 -5.40 12.89
C PRO A 175 7.96 -6.62 11.96
N GLY A 176 9.17 -6.90 11.45
CA GLY A 176 9.42 -8.09 10.62
C GLY A 176 9.08 -7.96 9.14
N CYS A 177 8.60 -6.79 8.66
CA CYS A 177 8.26 -6.61 7.24
C CYS A 177 9.49 -6.57 6.30
N GLY A 178 10.73 -6.58 6.85
CA GLY A 178 11.94 -6.55 6.05
C GLY A 178 12.27 -5.19 5.42
N GLY A 179 13.23 -5.15 4.52
CA GLY A 179 13.73 -3.95 3.85
C GLY A 179 14.30 -4.23 2.47
N GLY A 180 13.45 -4.40 1.46
CA GLY A 180 13.86 -4.51 0.07
C GLY A 180 14.19 -3.15 -0.53
N VAL A 181 15.13 -3.12 -1.50
CA VAL A 181 15.57 -1.86 -2.12
C VAL A 181 14.44 -1.16 -2.84
N ALA A 182 13.65 -1.89 -3.61
CA ALA A 182 12.53 -1.33 -4.36
C ALA A 182 11.45 -0.74 -3.43
N TRP A 183 11.22 -1.35 -2.26
CA TRP A 183 10.29 -0.86 -1.25
C TRP A 183 10.83 0.40 -0.56
N GLY A 184 12.07 0.36 -0.09
CA GLY A 184 12.70 1.53 0.54
C GLY A 184 12.87 2.71 -0.41
N ALA A 185 13.08 2.46 -1.71
CA ALA A 185 13.17 3.49 -2.74
C ALA A 185 11.91 4.37 -2.86
N ALA A 186 10.78 3.91 -2.35
CA ALA A 186 9.55 4.70 -2.29
C ALA A 186 9.75 6.06 -1.60
N ILE A 187 10.68 6.15 -0.62
CA ILE A 187 11.00 7.41 0.08
C ILE A 187 11.61 8.48 -0.84
N CYS A 188 12.21 8.07 -1.96
CA CYS A 188 12.70 8.98 -3.00
C CYS A 188 11.65 9.17 -4.12
N ILE A 189 11.04 8.06 -4.55
CA ILE A 189 10.20 8.02 -5.75
C ILE A 189 8.84 8.71 -5.49
N MET A 190 8.15 8.37 -4.39
CA MET A 190 6.79 8.90 -4.17
C MET A 190 6.76 10.41 -3.94
N PRO A 191 7.67 11.04 -3.17
CA PRO A 191 7.71 12.51 -3.09
C PRO A 191 8.03 13.18 -4.43
N TRP A 192 8.88 12.55 -5.26
CA TRP A 192 9.18 13.03 -6.60
C TRP A 192 7.95 13.00 -7.51
N GLU A 193 7.24 11.87 -7.60
CA GLU A 193 6.02 11.72 -8.39
C GLU A 193 4.91 12.64 -7.87
N PHE A 194 4.81 12.81 -6.55
CA PHE A 194 3.89 13.78 -5.95
C PHE A 194 4.20 15.22 -6.41
N TYR A 195 5.48 15.60 -6.42
CA TYR A 195 5.87 16.92 -6.94
C TYR A 195 5.56 17.08 -8.43
N GLN A 196 5.85 16.05 -9.24
CA GLN A 196 5.55 16.06 -10.66
C GLN A 196 4.05 16.27 -10.94
N HIS A 197 3.19 15.69 -10.11
CA HIS A 197 1.74 15.75 -10.29
C HIS A 197 1.11 17.01 -9.68
N TYR A 198 1.49 17.39 -8.46
CA TYR A 198 0.85 18.48 -7.70
C TYR A 198 1.67 19.77 -7.65
N GLY A 199 2.90 19.79 -8.14
CA GLY A 199 3.78 20.97 -8.12
C GLY A 199 4.26 21.40 -6.73
N SER A 200 4.11 20.57 -5.69
CA SER A 200 4.42 20.90 -4.30
C SER A 200 5.92 20.79 -4.02
N LYS A 201 6.62 21.92 -3.97
CA LYS A 201 8.04 21.96 -3.57
C LYS A 201 8.24 21.61 -2.11
N ASP A 202 7.29 21.90 -1.24
CA ASP A 202 7.36 21.58 0.19
C ASP A 202 7.50 20.08 0.38
N MET A 203 6.80 19.27 -0.44
CA MET A 203 6.95 17.80 -0.42
C MET A 203 8.40 17.35 -0.66
N LEU A 204 9.11 18.02 -1.56
CA LEU A 204 10.53 17.73 -1.82
C LEU A 204 11.43 18.20 -0.67
N THR A 205 11.19 19.43 -0.19
CA THR A 205 11.99 20.02 0.90
C THR A 205 11.86 19.19 2.19
N ASP A 206 10.64 18.82 2.56
CA ASP A 206 10.35 18.07 3.78
C ASP A 206 10.93 16.66 3.79
N ASN A 207 11.13 16.07 2.61
CA ASN A 207 11.62 14.69 2.48
C ASN A 207 13.08 14.61 2.01
N TYR A 208 13.75 15.73 1.74
CA TYR A 208 15.11 15.74 1.19
C TYR A 208 16.12 15.03 2.10
N GLU A 209 16.11 15.31 3.40
CA GLU A 209 17.02 14.65 4.36
C GLU A 209 16.74 13.13 4.46
N ALA A 210 15.49 12.71 4.35
CA ALA A 210 15.14 11.30 4.32
C ALA A 210 15.66 10.59 3.07
N MET A 211 15.55 11.23 1.89
CA MET A 211 16.16 10.74 0.65
C MET A 211 17.67 10.56 0.78
N LYS A 212 18.36 11.56 1.30
CA LYS A 212 19.81 11.53 1.59
C LYS A 212 20.16 10.38 2.54
N GLY A 213 19.38 10.21 3.60
CA GLY A 213 19.52 9.11 4.55
C GLY A 213 19.46 7.74 3.86
N TYR A 214 18.48 7.55 3.00
CA TYR A 214 18.33 6.29 2.28
C TYR A 214 19.47 6.03 1.28
N ILE A 215 19.93 7.05 0.56
CA ILE A 215 21.09 6.92 -0.31
C ILE A 215 22.35 6.52 0.47
N ARG A 216 22.63 7.17 1.62
CA ARG A 216 23.74 6.77 2.48
C ARG A 216 23.63 5.31 2.93
N TYR A 217 22.42 4.85 3.25
CA TYR A 217 22.18 3.45 3.58
C TYR A 217 22.49 2.53 2.39
N MET A 218 21.99 2.83 1.20
CA MET A 218 22.25 2.04 0.00
C MET A 218 23.74 1.99 -0.35
N GLN A 219 24.47 3.09 -0.22
CA GLN A 219 25.92 3.15 -0.44
C GLN A 219 26.71 2.14 0.39
N THR A 220 26.24 1.79 1.58
CA THR A 220 26.88 0.73 2.39
C THR A 220 26.83 -0.66 1.77
N TRP A 221 26.06 -0.82 0.69
CA TRP A 221 25.88 -2.05 -0.07
C TRP A 221 26.51 -2.00 -1.46
N VAL A 222 27.09 -0.89 -1.85
CA VAL A 222 27.77 -0.71 -3.15
C VAL A 222 29.20 -1.18 -3.02
N ASP A 223 29.68 -1.90 -4.03
CA ASP A 223 31.07 -2.36 -4.13
C ASP A 223 31.95 -1.33 -4.89
N HIS A 224 33.20 -1.71 -5.12
CA HIS A 224 34.18 -0.86 -5.80
C HIS A 224 33.93 -0.66 -7.32
N GLU A 225 33.05 -1.47 -7.90
CA GLU A 225 32.60 -1.36 -9.30
C GLU A 225 31.33 -0.53 -9.45
N GLY A 226 30.76 -0.04 -8.33
CA GLY A 226 29.51 0.71 -8.31
C GLY A 226 28.26 -0.18 -8.29
N ILE A 227 28.41 -1.48 -8.12
CA ILE A 227 27.29 -2.44 -8.09
C ILE A 227 26.76 -2.58 -6.68
N MET A 228 25.46 -2.40 -6.52
CA MET A 228 24.78 -2.63 -5.25
C MET A 228 24.45 -4.11 -5.10
N PHE A 229 25.22 -4.82 -4.27
CA PHE A 229 25.06 -6.26 -4.09
C PHE A 229 23.88 -6.59 -3.13
N SER A 230 23.22 -7.72 -3.39
CA SER A 230 22.14 -8.23 -2.56
C SER A 230 22.64 -9.04 -1.36
N LYS A 231 23.80 -9.68 -1.47
CA LYS A 231 24.31 -10.63 -0.48
C LYS A 231 25.83 -10.61 -0.41
N ARG A 232 26.39 -10.59 0.82
CA ARG A 232 27.80 -10.88 1.10
C ARG A 232 27.95 -12.17 1.88
N THR A 233 28.90 -12.99 1.43
CA THR A 233 29.26 -14.25 2.09
C THR A 233 30.72 -14.17 2.53
N GLY A 234 31.00 -14.61 3.77
CA GLY A 234 32.36 -14.72 4.26
C GLY A 234 33.14 -15.91 3.63
N ASN A 235 34.44 -15.96 3.86
CA ASN A 235 35.29 -17.06 3.36
C ASN A 235 34.90 -18.44 3.90
N ASP A 236 34.18 -18.47 5.01
CA ASP A 236 33.63 -19.69 5.65
C ASP A 236 32.26 -20.10 5.10
N GLY A 237 31.77 -19.40 4.08
CA GLY A 237 30.44 -19.63 3.47
C GLY A 237 29.24 -19.05 4.25
N LYS A 238 29.47 -18.40 5.40
CA LYS A 238 28.38 -17.77 6.15
C LYS A 238 27.95 -16.46 5.53
N ILE A 239 26.64 -16.21 5.56
CA ILE A 239 26.07 -14.94 5.12
C ILE A 239 26.43 -13.88 6.17
N LEU A 240 27.23 -12.89 5.76
CA LEU A 240 27.62 -11.76 6.59
C LEU A 240 26.61 -10.61 6.50
N LYS A 241 26.03 -10.39 5.33
CA LYS A 241 25.12 -9.32 5.03
C LYS A 241 24.19 -9.74 3.90
N TRP A 242 22.90 -9.48 4.05
CA TRP A 242 21.88 -9.83 3.06
C TRP A 242 20.81 -8.76 2.99
N PHE A 243 20.55 -8.26 1.79
CA PHE A 243 19.38 -7.46 1.49
C PHE A 243 18.18 -8.38 1.21
N ASN A 244 16.99 -7.99 1.60
CA ASN A 244 15.84 -8.87 1.67
C ASN A 244 15.33 -9.31 0.29
N LEU A 245 15.00 -8.37 -0.59
CA LEU A 245 14.30 -8.65 -1.85
C LEU A 245 14.93 -7.90 -3.01
N GLY A 246 15.05 -8.58 -4.15
CA GLY A 246 15.18 -7.99 -5.47
C GLY A 246 13.79 -7.74 -6.09
N ASP A 247 13.46 -8.42 -7.18
CA ASP A 247 12.10 -8.49 -7.70
C ASP A 247 11.29 -9.54 -6.91
N TRP A 248 10.05 -9.23 -6.57
CA TRP A 248 9.21 -10.14 -5.78
C TRP A 248 8.70 -11.32 -6.61
N VAL A 249 8.00 -11.03 -7.69
CA VAL A 249 7.42 -12.03 -8.58
C VAL A 249 7.44 -11.52 -10.03
N ALA A 250 8.47 -11.87 -10.77
CA ALA A 250 8.51 -11.58 -12.20
C ALA A 250 7.57 -12.52 -12.98
N PRO A 251 6.96 -12.07 -14.07
CA PRO A 251 6.11 -12.92 -14.92
C PRO A 251 6.90 -13.99 -15.71
N GLY A 252 8.19 -14.10 -15.48
CA GLY A 252 9.10 -15.05 -16.11
C GLY A 252 10.30 -15.34 -15.23
N GLN A 253 11.49 -15.40 -15.80
CA GLN A 253 12.71 -15.56 -15.02
C GLN A 253 12.97 -14.29 -14.20
N LEU A 254 13.23 -14.45 -12.91
CA LEU A 254 13.62 -13.35 -12.02
C LEU A 254 14.95 -12.74 -12.50
N PRO A 255 15.04 -11.40 -12.58
CA PRO A 255 16.31 -10.74 -12.81
C PRO A 255 17.25 -10.96 -11.62
N PRO A 256 18.59 -10.85 -11.82
CA PRO A 256 19.51 -10.86 -10.68
C PRO A 256 19.20 -9.74 -9.69
N ASP A 257 19.21 -10.07 -8.39
CA ASP A 257 18.90 -9.09 -7.33
C ASP A 257 19.82 -7.86 -7.40
N ASP A 258 21.13 -8.08 -7.67
CA ASP A 258 22.11 -7.00 -7.78
C ASP A 258 21.77 -6.01 -8.91
N MET A 259 21.21 -6.50 -10.02
CA MET A 259 20.72 -5.65 -11.11
C MET A 259 19.53 -4.79 -10.65
N VAL A 260 18.55 -5.40 -9.96
CA VAL A 260 17.39 -4.67 -9.43
C VAL A 260 17.84 -3.63 -8.41
N HIS A 261 18.73 -4.00 -7.50
CA HIS A 261 19.25 -3.11 -6.47
C HIS A 261 20.01 -1.93 -7.05
N THR A 262 20.92 -2.19 -8.00
CA THR A 262 21.71 -1.14 -8.67
C THR A 262 20.81 -0.18 -9.45
N PHE A 263 19.78 -0.70 -10.13
CA PHE A 263 18.79 0.14 -10.81
C PHE A 263 18.06 1.08 -9.85
N TYR A 264 17.59 0.59 -8.72
CA TYR A 264 16.90 1.44 -7.75
C TYR A 264 17.85 2.41 -7.04
N PHE A 265 19.11 2.02 -6.82
CA PHE A 265 20.14 2.93 -6.32
C PHE A 265 20.39 4.09 -7.30
N TRP A 266 20.61 3.77 -8.57
CA TRP A 266 20.71 4.74 -9.64
C TRP A 266 19.51 5.69 -9.68
N ARG A 267 18.29 5.13 -9.67
CA ARG A 267 17.04 5.91 -9.75
C ARG A 267 16.90 6.87 -8.56
N CYS A 268 17.22 6.41 -7.35
CA CYS A 268 17.17 7.26 -6.15
C CYS A 268 18.21 8.38 -6.22
N ALA A 269 19.44 8.10 -6.71
CA ALA A 269 20.48 9.11 -6.88
C ALA A 269 20.06 10.17 -7.92
N ASP A 270 19.55 9.76 -9.07
CA ASP A 270 19.06 10.66 -10.13
C ASP A 270 17.91 11.55 -9.63
N ILE A 271 16.94 10.97 -8.93
CA ILE A 271 15.84 11.74 -8.32
C ILE A 271 16.38 12.74 -7.29
N THR A 272 17.26 12.30 -6.38
CA THR A 272 17.79 13.15 -5.32
C THR A 272 18.65 14.28 -5.88
N ALA A 273 19.40 14.04 -6.97
CA ALA A 273 20.10 15.10 -7.69
C ALA A 273 19.15 16.20 -8.21
N LYS A 274 18.02 15.79 -8.81
CA LYS A 274 16.99 16.71 -9.29
C LYS A 274 16.32 17.48 -8.16
N VAL A 275 16.01 16.78 -7.05
CA VAL A 275 15.43 17.39 -5.85
C VAL A 275 16.39 18.37 -5.24
N ALA A 276 17.67 18.03 -5.07
CA ALA A 276 18.71 18.92 -4.58
C ALA A 276 18.79 20.23 -5.40
N LYS A 277 18.76 20.11 -6.72
CA LYS A 277 18.74 21.28 -7.62
C LYS A 277 17.51 22.17 -7.41
N ILE A 278 16.32 21.57 -7.29
CA ILE A 278 15.05 22.30 -7.11
C ILE A 278 14.99 23.00 -5.74
N THR A 279 15.57 22.37 -4.71
CA THR A 279 15.59 22.89 -3.33
C THR A 279 16.79 23.79 -3.02
N GLY A 280 17.69 24.02 -3.99
CA GLY A 280 18.79 24.96 -3.89
C GLY A 280 20.13 24.40 -3.39
N HIS A 281 20.27 23.07 -3.27
CA HIS A 281 21.48 22.37 -2.83
C HIS A 281 22.36 22.00 -4.01
N MET A 282 22.96 22.99 -4.68
CA MET A 282 23.64 22.81 -5.98
C MET A 282 24.87 21.89 -5.93
N GLU A 283 25.68 21.95 -4.87
CA GLU A 283 26.85 21.09 -4.70
C GLU A 283 26.41 19.63 -4.52
N GLU A 284 25.48 19.37 -3.62
CA GLU A 284 24.94 18.02 -3.41
C GLU A 284 24.23 17.47 -4.67
N SER A 285 23.61 18.35 -5.48
CA SER A 285 23.03 17.96 -6.77
C SER A 285 24.09 17.40 -7.73
N ALA A 286 25.26 18.00 -7.78
CA ALA A 286 26.37 17.52 -8.62
C ALA A 286 26.91 16.17 -8.12
N ASP A 287 27.02 16.00 -6.80
CA ASP A 287 27.47 14.75 -6.18
C ASP A 287 26.52 13.58 -6.47
N TYR A 288 25.21 13.80 -6.31
CA TYR A 288 24.20 12.78 -6.62
C TYR A 288 24.08 12.49 -8.12
N ALA A 289 24.28 13.49 -8.98
CA ALA A 289 24.32 13.28 -10.43
C ALA A 289 25.52 12.41 -10.84
N ALA A 290 26.72 12.68 -10.29
CA ALA A 290 27.89 11.84 -10.52
C ALA A 290 27.73 10.42 -9.97
N MET A 291 26.95 10.24 -8.90
CA MET A 291 26.62 8.91 -8.36
C MET A 291 25.67 8.12 -9.27
N ALA A 292 24.90 8.80 -10.09
CA ALA A 292 23.97 8.21 -11.06
C ALA A 292 24.60 7.96 -12.44
N GLU A 293 25.86 8.35 -12.68
CA GLU A 293 26.65 8.02 -13.89
C GLU A 293 27.30 6.66 -13.79
#